data_75b18cee03a2f32055174001e70a2164
#
_entry.id   75b18cee03a2f32055174001e70a2164
#
_cell.length_a   1.000
_cell.length_b   1.000
_cell.length_c   1.000
_cell.angle_alpha   90.00
_cell.angle_beta   90.00
_cell.angle_gamma   90.00
#
_symmetry.space_group_name_H-M   'P 1'
#
loop_
_entity.id
_entity.type
_entity.pdbx_description
1 polymer ?
#
loop_
_entity_poly.entity_id
_entity_poly.type
_entity_poly.pdbx_seq_one_letter_code
_entity_poly.pdbx_strand_id
1 'polypeptide(L)'
;KPPHFAPKAKAVIWLFMPGSPSQVDTFDYKPQLQKRDGQKLNGADPKTGFFTTSGKVLKSPFKFQQYGESGAWASEIFPHMTKHVDDMAFIYSCYSRSNNHTPAMLEMNSGVFLQGRPCVGSWVNYGLGSENANLPGFVVMHGVKPRGGNPIWSPGFLPKVFQPTAIDGRSKTPIANLARRTAMSEKQQRDQLDVLKSLNEKHQQLRPHEADLAARLESFELAYRMQTAAPEAMDIGSETDTTQKLYGIDKKETQLVARQCLTARRLVERGVRFVQLYAATNGGAGGVGDVPWDGHGDIGVNHRIAAKSVDQPIGALMADLKARGLLESTLVIWGGEFGRTSDSQGSKGRDHNPNSFTMWMAGAGIKGGVQYGASDEFGYKAVENRVGVNDLHATILKILGIDHERLTYRFNGRDYRLTDVAGNVIPEILA
;
A
#
# COMPACT_ATOMS: atom_id res chain seq x y z
N LYS A 1 9.44 14.43 -15.45
CA LYS A 1 8.56 14.98 -16.52
C LYS A 1 7.51 15.88 -15.87
N PRO A 2 6.97 16.91 -16.53
CA PRO A 2 5.85 17.66 -16.00
C PRO A 2 4.60 16.76 -15.94
N PRO A 3 3.71 16.96 -14.96
CA PRO A 3 2.43 16.26 -14.90
C PRO A 3 1.55 16.63 -16.10
N HIS A 4 0.59 15.75 -16.45
CA HIS A 4 -0.35 16.00 -17.54
C HIS A 4 -1.48 16.97 -17.15
N PHE A 5 -1.77 17.02 -15.84
CA PHE A 5 -2.76 17.92 -15.22
C PHE A 5 -2.16 18.56 -13.97
N ALA A 6 -2.80 19.57 -13.44
CA ALA A 6 -2.46 20.08 -12.11
C ALA A 6 -2.65 18.96 -11.06
N PRO A 7 -1.58 18.52 -10.37
CA PRO A 7 -1.69 17.47 -9.38
C PRO A 7 -2.43 17.97 -8.13
N LYS A 8 -3.26 17.11 -7.56
CA LYS A 8 -3.87 17.34 -6.25
C LYS A 8 -2.96 16.80 -5.13
N ALA A 9 -2.27 15.68 -5.38
CA ALA A 9 -1.29 15.11 -4.47
C ALA A 9 0.15 15.24 -5.00
N LYS A 10 1.08 15.49 -4.08
CA LYS A 10 2.53 15.45 -4.32
C LYS A 10 3.12 14.09 -3.93
N ALA A 11 2.53 13.45 -2.93
CA ALA A 11 3.01 12.18 -2.39
C ALA A 11 1.88 11.19 -2.13
N VAL A 12 2.24 9.90 -2.04
CA VAL A 12 1.36 8.79 -1.68
C VAL A 12 1.97 8.03 -0.52
N ILE A 13 1.15 7.70 0.48
CA ILE A 13 1.44 6.70 1.49
C ILE A 13 0.43 5.56 1.32
N TRP A 14 0.89 4.39 0.90
CA TRP A 14 0.04 3.21 0.76
C TRP A 14 0.23 2.26 1.94
N LEU A 15 -0.78 2.15 2.77
CA LEU A 15 -0.88 1.27 3.92
C LEU A 15 -1.42 -0.09 3.46
N PHE A 16 -0.55 -0.98 3.02
CA PHE A 16 -0.94 -2.30 2.53
C PHE A 16 -1.08 -3.29 3.69
N MET A 17 -2.22 -3.97 3.76
CA MET A 17 -2.59 -4.94 4.79
C MET A 17 -2.48 -6.37 4.25
N PRO A 18 -1.29 -7.01 4.24
CA PRO A 18 -1.11 -8.33 3.63
C PRO A 18 -1.96 -9.39 4.31
N GLY A 19 -2.57 -10.24 3.53
CA GLY A 19 -3.45 -11.28 4.04
C GLY A 19 -4.92 -10.88 4.07
N SER A 20 -5.24 -9.66 3.65
CA SER A 20 -6.60 -9.21 3.33
C SER A 20 -7.56 -9.11 4.51
N PRO A 21 -7.73 -7.90 5.07
CA PRO A 21 -8.75 -7.64 6.08
C PRO A 21 -10.15 -8.02 5.58
N SER A 22 -10.92 -8.68 6.43
CA SER A 22 -12.31 -9.01 6.15
C SER A 22 -13.17 -7.74 6.08
N GLN A 23 -13.76 -7.45 4.94
CA GLN A 23 -14.62 -6.29 4.76
C GLN A 23 -15.78 -6.29 5.76
N VAL A 24 -16.41 -7.46 5.95
CA VAL A 24 -17.58 -7.62 6.82
C VAL A 24 -17.26 -7.66 8.31
N ASP A 25 -15.99 -7.67 8.68
CA ASP A 25 -15.51 -7.62 10.06
C ASP A 25 -14.80 -6.30 10.38
N THR A 26 -14.66 -5.40 9.39
CA THR A 26 -13.94 -4.12 9.52
C THR A 26 -14.81 -2.90 9.27
N PHE A 27 -15.21 -2.62 8.02
CA PHE A 27 -15.90 -1.38 7.65
C PHE A 27 -17.23 -1.61 6.90
N ASP A 28 -17.47 -2.77 6.31
CA ASP A 28 -18.68 -3.06 5.54
C ASP A 28 -19.70 -3.83 6.39
N TYR A 29 -20.42 -3.08 7.28
CA TYR A 29 -21.38 -3.68 8.21
C TYR A 29 -22.56 -4.33 7.49
N LYS A 30 -22.80 -5.62 7.77
CA LYS A 30 -23.89 -6.42 7.18
C LYS A 30 -24.80 -7.01 8.25
N PRO A 31 -25.94 -6.35 8.54
CA PRO A 31 -26.91 -6.85 9.55
C PRO A 31 -27.44 -8.25 9.23
N GLN A 32 -27.46 -8.65 7.96
CA GLN A 32 -27.93 -10.00 7.57
C GLN A 32 -27.02 -11.11 8.08
N LEU A 33 -25.71 -10.84 8.25
CA LEU A 33 -24.80 -11.82 8.84
C LEU A 33 -25.21 -12.14 10.29
N GLN A 34 -25.62 -11.13 11.05
CA GLN A 34 -26.09 -11.31 12.43
C GLN A 34 -27.43 -12.08 12.48
N LYS A 35 -28.37 -11.72 11.59
CA LYS A 35 -29.73 -12.32 11.56
C LYS A 35 -29.72 -13.77 11.08
N ARG A 36 -28.80 -14.13 10.19
CA ARG A 36 -28.76 -15.43 9.53
C ARG A 36 -27.55 -16.29 9.92
N ASP A 37 -26.92 -16.00 11.02
CA ASP A 37 -25.77 -16.76 11.53
C ASP A 37 -26.07 -18.26 11.60
N GLY A 38 -25.18 -19.09 11.05
CA GLY A 38 -25.32 -20.54 10.97
C GLY A 38 -26.30 -21.07 9.90
N GLN A 39 -27.06 -20.18 9.23
CA GLN A 39 -27.97 -20.61 8.13
C GLN A 39 -27.17 -20.75 6.83
N LYS A 40 -27.72 -21.52 5.87
CA LYS A 40 -27.11 -21.68 4.55
C LYS A 40 -27.05 -20.33 3.82
N LEU A 41 -25.90 -20.00 3.27
CA LEU A 41 -25.70 -18.84 2.41
C LEU A 41 -26.16 -19.19 0.98
N ASN A 42 -27.35 -18.74 0.60
CA ASN A 42 -27.87 -18.97 -0.74
C ASN A 42 -27.12 -18.14 -1.76
N GLY A 43 -26.74 -18.73 -2.90
CA GLY A 43 -26.02 -18.05 -3.98
C GLY A 43 -24.49 -17.93 -3.75
N ALA A 44 -23.95 -18.54 -2.68
CA ALA A 44 -22.51 -18.70 -2.54
C ALA A 44 -21.98 -19.62 -3.66
N ASP A 45 -20.93 -19.16 -4.33
CA ASP A 45 -20.21 -19.99 -5.31
C ASP A 45 -19.06 -20.71 -4.58
N PRO A 46 -19.05 -22.04 -4.51
CA PRO A 46 -17.98 -22.80 -3.84
C PRO A 46 -16.59 -22.58 -4.46
N LYS A 47 -16.50 -21.95 -5.64
CA LYS A 47 -15.23 -21.58 -6.29
C LYS A 47 -14.73 -20.18 -5.89
N THR A 48 -15.48 -19.41 -5.10
CA THR A 48 -15.06 -18.07 -4.66
C THR A 48 -13.85 -18.17 -3.75
N GLY A 49 -13.87 -19.05 -2.77
CA GLY A 49 -12.79 -19.25 -1.81
C GLY A 49 -11.58 -19.99 -2.43
N PHE A 50 -10.50 -20.00 -1.70
CA PHE A 50 -9.30 -20.78 -2.01
C PHE A 50 -9.41 -22.21 -1.44
N PHE A 51 -10.07 -22.34 -0.30
CA PHE A 51 -10.37 -23.60 0.36
C PHE A 51 -11.88 -23.90 0.32
N THR A 52 -12.27 -24.99 0.96
CA THR A 52 -13.68 -25.33 1.12
C THR A 52 -14.26 -24.61 2.33
N THR A 53 -15.38 -23.91 2.13
CA THR A 53 -16.16 -23.28 3.20
C THR A 53 -17.34 -24.15 3.63
N SER A 54 -17.96 -23.83 4.77
CA SER A 54 -19.13 -24.55 5.28
C SER A 54 -20.41 -24.28 4.50
N GLY A 55 -20.42 -23.19 3.70
CA GLY A 55 -21.62 -22.66 3.06
C GLY A 55 -22.63 -22.07 4.04
N LYS A 56 -22.25 -21.89 5.33
CA LYS A 56 -23.11 -21.30 6.37
C LYS A 56 -22.61 -19.90 6.72
N VAL A 57 -23.55 -18.98 6.77
CA VAL A 57 -23.30 -17.58 7.18
C VAL A 57 -22.57 -17.56 8.52
N LEU A 58 -21.52 -16.76 8.60
CA LEU A 58 -20.80 -16.47 9.83
C LEU A 58 -21.03 -14.98 10.18
N LYS A 59 -21.61 -14.72 11.34
CA LYS A 59 -21.74 -13.36 11.86
C LYS A 59 -20.36 -12.77 12.19
N SER A 60 -20.25 -11.44 12.12
CA SER A 60 -19.06 -10.79 12.64
C SER A 60 -18.91 -11.01 14.15
N PRO A 61 -17.71 -11.34 14.64
CA PRO A 61 -17.46 -11.45 16.07
C PRO A 61 -17.31 -10.08 16.76
N PHE A 62 -17.39 -8.98 15.99
CA PHE A 62 -17.19 -7.61 16.47
C PHE A 62 -18.50 -6.82 16.46
N LYS A 63 -18.57 -5.83 17.38
CA LYS A 63 -19.62 -4.82 17.37
C LYS A 63 -19.29 -3.75 16.36
N PHE A 64 -20.32 -3.23 15.69
CA PHE A 64 -20.24 -2.12 14.76
C PHE A 64 -21.03 -0.94 15.29
N GLN A 65 -20.55 0.26 14.99
CA GLN A 65 -21.28 1.50 15.16
C GLN A 65 -20.92 2.51 14.07
N GLN A 66 -21.72 3.54 13.94
CA GLN A 66 -21.44 4.65 13.04
C GLN A 66 -20.54 5.67 13.74
N TYR A 67 -19.63 6.25 12.99
CA TYR A 67 -18.66 7.25 13.45
C TYR A 67 -18.69 8.48 12.57
N GLY A 68 -18.25 9.61 13.14
CA GLY A 68 -18.15 10.90 12.46
C GLY A 68 -19.47 11.47 12.01
N GLU A 69 -19.42 12.60 11.33
CA GLU A 69 -20.57 13.25 10.70
C GLU A 69 -21.06 12.49 9.47
N SER A 70 -20.13 11.81 8.78
CA SER A 70 -20.41 10.94 7.63
C SER A 70 -21.24 9.70 7.97
N GLY A 71 -21.33 9.32 9.24
CA GLY A 71 -22.01 8.10 9.68
C GLY A 71 -21.39 6.81 9.15
N ALA A 72 -20.10 6.80 8.84
CA ALA A 72 -19.41 5.63 8.33
C ALA A 72 -19.40 4.49 9.35
N TRP A 73 -19.77 3.28 8.91
CA TRP A 73 -19.72 2.11 9.74
C TRP A 73 -18.29 1.60 9.95
N ALA A 74 -17.94 1.31 11.18
CA ALA A 74 -16.69 0.62 11.49
C ALA A 74 -16.86 -0.29 12.71
N SER A 75 -16.02 -1.32 12.77
CA SER A 75 -16.01 -2.24 13.90
C SER A 75 -15.19 -1.70 15.07
N GLU A 76 -15.52 -2.18 16.28
CA GLU A 76 -14.90 -1.77 17.54
C GLU A 76 -13.38 -1.96 17.63
N ILE A 77 -12.79 -2.68 16.66
CA ILE A 77 -11.34 -2.97 16.65
C ILE A 77 -10.47 -1.80 16.17
N PHE A 78 -11.08 -0.69 15.71
CA PHE A 78 -10.39 0.48 15.19
C PHE A 78 -10.66 1.79 15.95
N PRO A 79 -10.47 1.85 17.29
CA PRO A 79 -10.81 3.05 18.09
C PRO A 79 -9.98 4.30 17.78
N HIS A 80 -8.85 4.18 17.08
CA HIS A 80 -8.03 5.32 16.68
C HIS A 80 -8.32 5.78 15.25
N MET A 81 -8.40 4.86 14.27
CA MET A 81 -8.71 5.20 12.88
C MET A 81 -10.10 5.80 12.73
N THR A 82 -11.08 5.35 13.51
CA THR A 82 -12.46 5.84 13.45
C THR A 82 -12.61 7.32 13.78
N LYS A 83 -11.62 7.94 14.43
CA LYS A 83 -11.59 9.40 14.67
C LYS A 83 -11.39 10.22 13.39
N HIS A 84 -11.04 9.58 12.29
CA HIS A 84 -10.70 10.21 11.02
C HIS A 84 -11.62 9.78 9.87
N VAL A 85 -12.76 9.14 10.15
CA VAL A 85 -13.68 8.64 9.09
C VAL A 85 -14.21 9.74 8.19
N ASP A 86 -14.34 10.96 8.71
CA ASP A 86 -14.78 12.12 7.93
C ASP A 86 -13.71 12.67 6.98
N ASP A 87 -12.45 12.28 7.15
CA ASP A 87 -11.35 12.56 6.24
C ASP A 87 -11.19 11.44 5.17
N MET A 88 -11.93 10.32 5.28
CA MET A 88 -11.80 9.13 4.45
C MET A 88 -12.92 9.01 3.43
N ALA A 89 -12.60 8.54 2.22
CA ALA A 89 -13.56 7.99 1.27
C ALA A 89 -13.49 6.47 1.30
N PHE A 90 -14.57 5.81 1.70
CA PHE A 90 -14.68 4.35 1.73
C PHE A 90 -15.19 3.83 0.39
N ILE A 91 -14.54 2.80 -0.14
CA ILE A 91 -14.91 2.12 -1.39
C ILE A 91 -15.28 0.68 -1.03
N TYR A 92 -16.57 0.39 -0.96
CA TYR A 92 -17.10 -0.91 -0.51
C TYR A 92 -17.20 -1.96 -1.62
N SER A 93 -17.00 -1.57 -2.86
CA SER A 93 -17.26 -2.37 -4.05
C SER A 93 -15.99 -2.79 -4.80
N CYS A 94 -14.84 -2.79 -4.13
CA CYS A 94 -13.60 -3.27 -4.73
C CYS A 94 -13.70 -4.77 -5.04
N TYR A 95 -13.10 -5.20 -6.15
CA TYR A 95 -12.93 -6.61 -6.50
C TYR A 95 -11.57 -6.85 -7.17
N SER A 96 -11.05 -8.07 -7.03
CA SER A 96 -9.86 -8.56 -7.70
C SER A 96 -10.15 -9.81 -8.54
N ARG A 97 -9.18 -10.23 -9.34
CA ARG A 97 -9.35 -11.38 -10.25
C ARG A 97 -8.77 -12.69 -9.70
N SER A 98 -8.17 -12.63 -8.51
CA SER A 98 -7.53 -13.79 -7.90
C SER A 98 -7.91 -13.94 -6.43
N ASN A 99 -8.19 -15.17 -6.04
CA ASN A 99 -8.40 -15.60 -4.65
C ASN A 99 -7.11 -16.16 -4.01
N ASN A 100 -5.94 -15.99 -4.65
CA ASN A 100 -4.64 -16.40 -4.13
C ASN A 100 -3.78 -15.16 -3.85
N HIS A 101 -3.13 -15.09 -2.67
CA HIS A 101 -2.37 -13.92 -2.21
C HIS A 101 -1.33 -13.43 -3.21
N THR A 102 -0.45 -14.30 -3.72
CA THR A 102 0.63 -13.84 -4.61
C THR A 102 0.12 -13.22 -5.91
N PRO A 103 -0.77 -13.86 -6.70
CA PRO A 103 -1.35 -13.23 -7.88
C PRO A 103 -2.17 -11.97 -7.55
N ALA A 104 -2.95 -11.97 -6.46
CA ALA A 104 -3.75 -10.81 -6.06
C ALA A 104 -2.86 -9.63 -5.62
N MET A 105 -1.77 -9.89 -4.88
CA MET A 105 -0.78 -8.85 -4.55
C MET A 105 -0.07 -8.30 -5.79
N LEU A 106 0.24 -9.15 -6.78
CA LEU A 106 0.77 -8.69 -8.07
C LEU A 106 -0.24 -7.77 -8.76
N GLU A 107 -1.52 -8.15 -8.80
CA GLU A 107 -2.58 -7.35 -9.38
C GLU A 107 -2.72 -6.00 -8.67
N MET A 108 -2.82 -5.99 -7.34
CA MET A 108 -2.91 -4.75 -6.55
C MET A 108 -1.71 -3.81 -6.77
N ASN A 109 -0.54 -4.34 -7.02
CA ASN A 109 0.65 -3.53 -7.22
C ASN A 109 0.90 -3.14 -8.69
N SER A 110 0.50 -3.96 -9.67
CA SER A 110 0.88 -3.76 -11.08
C SER A 110 -0.29 -3.77 -12.07
N GLY A 111 -1.54 -3.92 -11.60
CA GLY A 111 -2.73 -4.00 -12.45
C GLY A 111 -2.92 -5.36 -13.13
N VAL A 112 -1.98 -6.30 -12.97
CA VAL A 112 -2.06 -7.65 -13.52
C VAL A 112 -1.58 -8.70 -12.52
N PHE A 113 -2.15 -9.90 -12.56
CA PHE A 113 -1.82 -11.00 -11.64
C PHE A 113 -0.58 -11.81 -12.05
N LEU A 114 0.16 -11.37 -13.08
CA LEU A 114 1.38 -12.01 -13.57
C LEU A 114 2.61 -11.16 -13.24
N GLN A 115 3.75 -11.84 -13.01
CA GLN A 115 5.03 -11.18 -12.80
C GLN A 115 5.56 -10.51 -14.09
N GLY A 116 6.51 -9.58 -13.92
CA GLY A 116 7.21 -8.92 -15.02
C GLY A 116 6.65 -7.54 -15.41
N ARG A 117 5.51 -7.13 -14.83
CA ARG A 117 4.96 -5.78 -14.99
C ARG A 117 5.50 -4.83 -13.92
N PRO A 118 5.71 -3.54 -14.26
CA PRO A 118 6.09 -2.55 -13.26
C PRO A 118 4.96 -2.29 -12.27
N CYS A 119 5.32 -2.14 -11.00
CA CYS A 119 4.37 -1.75 -9.96
C CYS A 119 4.00 -0.26 -10.06
N VAL A 120 2.89 0.12 -9.43
CA VAL A 120 2.34 1.49 -9.44
C VAL A 120 3.37 2.52 -8.97
N GLY A 121 4.12 2.27 -7.89
CA GLY A 121 5.16 3.19 -7.41
C GLY A 121 6.28 3.41 -8.43
N SER A 122 6.66 2.36 -9.18
CA SER A 122 7.62 2.48 -10.29
C SER A 122 7.06 3.30 -11.45
N TRP A 123 5.77 3.14 -11.81
CA TRP A 123 5.10 3.96 -12.81
C TRP A 123 5.01 5.42 -12.41
N VAL A 124 4.67 5.69 -11.14
CA VAL A 124 4.63 7.06 -10.61
C VAL A 124 6.01 7.70 -10.65
N ASN A 125 7.05 6.97 -10.24
CA ASN A 125 8.42 7.45 -10.28
C ASN A 125 8.92 7.67 -11.72
N TYR A 126 8.54 6.80 -12.68
CA TYR A 126 8.82 6.99 -14.11
C TYR A 126 8.11 8.23 -14.69
N GLY A 127 6.85 8.46 -14.30
CA GLY A 127 6.04 9.57 -14.80
C GLY A 127 6.46 10.93 -14.25
N LEU A 128 6.75 11.02 -12.95
CA LEU A 128 6.95 12.28 -12.23
C LEU A 128 8.37 12.46 -11.67
N GLY A 129 9.13 11.37 -11.47
CA GLY A 129 10.42 11.42 -10.79
C GLY A 129 10.30 11.70 -9.29
N SER A 130 11.43 12.09 -8.67
CA SER A 130 11.50 12.49 -7.26
C SER A 130 11.53 14.01 -7.13
N GLU A 131 10.95 14.56 -6.06
CA GLU A 131 11.11 15.96 -5.68
C GLU A 131 12.38 16.20 -4.84
N ASN A 132 13.00 15.13 -4.36
CA ASN A 132 14.24 15.18 -3.58
C ASN A 132 15.37 14.47 -4.33
N ALA A 133 16.45 15.20 -4.59
CA ALA A 133 17.62 14.65 -5.28
C ALA A 133 18.44 13.65 -4.42
N ASN A 134 18.26 13.68 -3.09
CA ASN A 134 19.06 12.92 -2.12
C ASN A 134 18.34 11.69 -1.55
N LEU A 135 17.04 11.56 -1.84
CA LEU A 135 16.21 10.42 -1.41
C LEU A 135 15.53 9.76 -2.63
N PRO A 136 15.23 8.46 -2.55
CA PRO A 136 14.58 7.76 -3.65
C PRO A 136 13.14 8.30 -3.84
N GLY A 137 12.66 8.33 -5.08
CA GLY A 137 11.29 8.72 -5.37
C GLY A 137 10.25 7.68 -4.94
N PHE A 138 10.68 6.42 -4.76
CA PHE A 138 9.84 5.31 -4.33
C PHE A 138 10.51 4.48 -3.24
N VAL A 139 9.80 4.29 -2.12
CA VAL A 139 10.24 3.50 -0.95
C VAL A 139 9.22 2.42 -0.64
N VAL A 140 9.69 1.21 -0.37
CA VAL A 140 8.89 0.09 0.16
C VAL A 140 9.39 -0.26 1.54
N MET A 141 8.50 -0.32 2.53
CA MET A 141 8.82 -0.72 3.90
C MET A 141 8.11 -2.02 4.26
N HIS A 142 8.83 -2.93 4.90
CA HIS A 142 8.29 -4.17 5.43
C HIS A 142 8.96 -4.55 6.75
N GLY A 143 8.27 -5.30 7.59
CA GLY A 143 8.87 -5.96 8.77
C GLY A 143 9.05 -7.47 8.54
N VAL A 144 8.18 -8.04 7.70
CA VAL A 144 8.32 -9.35 7.07
C VAL A 144 8.02 -9.13 5.59
N LYS A 145 8.78 -9.76 4.72
CA LYS A 145 8.48 -9.68 3.28
C LYS A 145 7.11 -10.31 3.03
N PRO A 146 6.17 -9.60 2.41
CA PRO A 146 4.87 -10.15 2.09
C PRO A 146 4.98 -11.28 1.08
N ARG A 147 3.97 -12.13 1.03
CA ARG A 147 3.88 -13.26 0.10
C ARG A 147 4.05 -12.77 -1.34
N GLY A 148 4.86 -13.47 -2.13
CA GLY A 148 5.27 -13.02 -3.47
C GLY A 148 6.60 -12.26 -3.48
N GLY A 149 7.05 -11.72 -2.35
CA GLY A 149 8.39 -11.11 -2.19
C GLY A 149 8.67 -9.93 -3.13
N ASN A 150 9.94 -9.76 -3.51
CA ASN A 150 10.37 -8.62 -4.33
C ASN A 150 9.62 -8.45 -5.68
N PRO A 151 9.16 -9.49 -6.38
CA PRO A 151 8.40 -9.34 -7.61
C PRO A 151 7.17 -8.43 -7.51
N ILE A 152 6.50 -8.36 -6.35
CA ILE A 152 5.28 -7.56 -6.19
C ILE A 152 5.53 -6.03 -6.25
N TRP A 153 6.75 -5.58 -6.00
CA TRP A 153 7.15 -4.16 -6.14
C TRP A 153 8.28 -3.94 -7.16
N SER A 154 8.42 -4.88 -8.09
CA SER A 154 9.43 -4.82 -9.13
C SER A 154 9.18 -3.66 -10.11
N PRO A 155 10.22 -3.02 -10.65
CA PRO A 155 10.09 -2.10 -11.77
C PRO A 155 9.72 -2.83 -13.09
N GLY A 156 9.68 -4.17 -13.09
CA GLY A 156 9.36 -4.98 -14.26
C GLY A 156 10.29 -4.65 -15.44
N PHE A 157 9.70 -4.26 -16.57
CA PHE A 157 10.43 -3.85 -17.77
C PHE A 157 10.88 -2.37 -17.75
N LEU A 158 10.47 -1.57 -16.77
CA LEU A 158 11.02 -0.22 -16.62
C LEU A 158 12.49 -0.27 -16.17
N PRO A 159 13.31 0.73 -16.54
CA PRO A 159 14.68 0.83 -16.06
C PRO A 159 14.80 0.73 -14.54
N LYS A 160 15.86 0.09 -14.06
CA LYS A 160 16.08 -0.18 -12.63
C LYS A 160 16.16 1.06 -11.73
N VAL A 161 16.40 2.23 -12.28
CA VAL A 161 16.36 3.50 -11.54
C VAL A 161 14.96 3.79 -10.93
N PHE A 162 13.91 3.20 -11.48
CA PHE A 162 12.53 3.35 -10.98
C PHE A 162 12.12 2.27 -9.98
N GLN A 163 13.03 1.34 -9.62
CA GLN A 163 12.74 0.38 -8.55
C GLN A 163 12.69 1.06 -7.18
N PRO A 164 11.94 0.52 -6.21
CA PRO A 164 11.94 1.05 -4.86
C PRO A 164 13.25 0.80 -4.12
N THR A 165 13.55 1.69 -3.19
CA THR A 165 14.45 1.37 -2.09
C THR A 165 13.66 0.62 -1.02
N ALA A 166 14.06 -0.62 -0.74
CA ALA A 166 13.42 -1.44 0.29
C ALA A 166 14.04 -1.13 1.67
N ILE A 167 13.17 -0.94 2.66
CA ILE A 167 13.51 -0.74 4.07
C ILE A 167 12.96 -1.92 4.87
N ASP A 168 13.85 -2.72 5.44
CA ASP A 168 13.47 -3.79 6.37
C ASP A 168 13.45 -3.26 7.81
N GLY A 169 12.25 -3.05 8.35
CA GLY A 169 12.04 -2.50 9.69
C GLY A 169 12.51 -3.40 10.85
N ARG A 170 12.85 -4.65 10.60
CA ARG A 170 13.42 -5.58 11.59
C ARG A 170 14.93 -5.73 11.51
N SER A 171 15.54 -5.29 10.41
CA SER A 171 16.98 -5.40 10.21
C SER A 171 17.75 -4.36 11.03
N LYS A 172 18.91 -4.73 11.53
CA LYS A 172 19.88 -3.76 12.10
C LYS A 172 20.46 -2.83 11.03
N THR A 173 20.41 -3.24 9.76
CA THR A 173 20.78 -2.46 8.59
C THR A 173 19.55 -2.34 7.67
N PRO A 174 18.60 -1.42 7.98
CA PRO A 174 17.30 -1.37 7.31
C PRO A 174 17.38 -1.23 5.79
N ILE A 175 18.34 -0.48 5.28
CA ILE A 175 18.64 -0.38 3.85
C ILE A 175 19.92 -1.15 3.56
N ALA A 176 19.79 -2.19 2.76
CA ALA A 176 20.93 -3.04 2.42
C ALA A 176 22.02 -2.26 1.66
N ASN A 177 23.28 -2.48 2.02
CA ASN A 177 24.45 -1.88 1.37
C ASN A 177 24.48 -0.34 1.32
N LEU A 178 23.74 0.34 2.19
CA LEU A 178 23.75 1.80 2.26
C LEU A 178 25.07 2.34 2.81
N ALA A 179 25.58 1.71 3.87
CA ALA A 179 26.81 2.16 4.51
C ALA A 179 28.01 2.01 3.59
N ARG A 180 28.91 3.00 3.62
CA ARG A 180 30.21 2.95 2.98
C ARG A 180 31.02 1.79 3.56
N ARG A 181 31.81 1.13 2.73
CA ARG A 181 32.79 0.14 3.20
C ARG A 181 33.81 0.81 4.13
N THR A 182 34.04 0.24 5.29
CA THR A 182 34.88 0.82 6.36
C THR A 182 36.32 1.16 5.95
N ALA A 183 36.85 0.49 4.93
CA ALA A 183 38.21 0.71 4.42
C ALA A 183 38.31 1.89 3.41
N MET A 184 37.21 2.61 3.12
CA MET A 184 37.18 3.64 2.09
C MET A 184 36.82 4.99 2.71
N SER A 185 37.61 6.02 2.46
CA SER A 185 37.25 7.41 2.84
C SER A 185 36.17 7.95 1.90
N GLU A 186 35.50 9.04 2.32
CA GLU A 186 34.49 9.72 1.50
C GLU A 186 35.10 10.26 0.19
N LYS A 187 36.30 10.83 0.27
CA LYS A 187 37.01 11.30 -0.90
C LYS A 187 37.33 10.18 -1.88
N GLN A 188 37.83 9.04 -1.39
CA GLN A 188 38.11 7.88 -2.24
C GLN A 188 36.84 7.34 -2.92
N GLN A 189 35.72 7.33 -2.21
CA GLN A 189 34.45 6.91 -2.79
C GLN A 189 34.00 7.88 -3.87
N ARG A 190 34.11 9.20 -3.65
CA ARG A 190 33.76 10.21 -4.65
C ARG A 190 34.66 10.09 -5.89
N ASP A 191 35.97 10.02 -5.68
CA ASP A 191 36.92 9.86 -6.78
C ASP A 191 36.62 8.61 -7.63
N GLN A 192 36.24 7.47 -7.01
CA GLN A 192 35.84 6.26 -7.73
C GLN A 192 34.54 6.46 -8.54
N LEU A 193 33.56 7.16 -7.97
CA LEU A 193 32.31 7.44 -8.68
C LEU A 193 32.53 8.38 -9.86
N ASP A 194 33.42 9.35 -9.73
CA ASP A 194 33.76 10.28 -10.81
C ASP A 194 34.49 9.56 -11.97
N VAL A 195 35.39 8.62 -11.66
CA VAL A 195 36.03 7.77 -12.67
C VAL A 195 35.00 6.87 -13.37
N LEU A 196 34.12 6.21 -12.59
CA LEU A 196 33.04 5.38 -13.15
C LEU A 196 32.10 6.20 -14.03
N LYS A 197 31.75 7.40 -13.62
CA LYS A 197 30.92 8.33 -14.41
C LYS A 197 31.60 8.66 -15.74
N SER A 198 32.88 9.08 -15.72
CA SER A 198 33.62 9.40 -16.94
C SER A 198 33.73 8.21 -17.90
N LEU A 199 34.00 6.99 -17.39
CA LEU A 199 34.05 5.78 -18.20
C LEU A 199 32.68 5.44 -18.82
N ASN A 200 31.62 5.56 -18.05
CA ASN A 200 30.28 5.25 -18.52
C ASN A 200 29.74 6.31 -19.51
N GLU A 201 30.09 7.59 -19.34
CA GLU A 201 29.76 8.65 -20.31
C GLU A 201 30.42 8.39 -21.66
N LYS A 202 31.70 7.98 -21.67
CA LYS A 202 32.38 7.55 -22.91
C LYS A 202 31.68 6.32 -23.54
N HIS A 203 31.30 5.35 -22.72
CA HIS A 203 30.58 4.16 -23.17
C HIS A 203 29.20 4.51 -23.76
N GLN A 204 28.47 5.44 -23.12
CA GLN A 204 27.16 5.92 -23.58
C GLN A 204 27.27 6.66 -24.92
N GLN A 205 28.35 7.44 -25.15
CA GLN A 205 28.60 8.09 -26.46
C GLN A 205 28.75 7.06 -27.59
N LEU A 206 29.33 5.90 -27.29
CA LEU A 206 29.46 4.80 -28.24
C LEU A 206 28.17 4.00 -28.43
N ARG A 207 27.23 4.09 -27.47
CA ARG A 207 25.97 3.33 -27.44
C ARG A 207 24.80 4.21 -26.99
N PRO A 208 24.42 5.23 -27.78
CA PRO A 208 23.44 6.24 -27.39
C PRO A 208 22.03 5.70 -27.15
N HIS A 209 21.74 4.48 -27.57
CA HIS A 209 20.42 3.85 -27.42
C HIS A 209 20.30 2.94 -26.18
N GLU A 210 21.38 2.77 -25.39
CA GLU A 210 21.35 1.97 -24.15
C GLU A 210 20.89 2.84 -22.95
N ALA A 211 19.58 2.98 -22.77
CA ALA A 211 18.98 3.72 -21.65
C ALA A 211 19.38 3.15 -20.26
N ASP A 212 19.69 1.86 -20.17
CA ASP A 212 20.08 1.20 -18.94
C ASP A 212 21.42 1.71 -18.37
N LEU A 213 22.31 2.20 -19.22
CA LEU A 213 23.62 2.72 -18.79
C LEU A 213 23.46 4.05 -18.04
N ALA A 214 22.66 4.98 -18.55
CA ALA A 214 22.34 6.24 -17.89
C ALA A 214 21.63 6.01 -16.56
N ALA A 215 20.62 5.11 -16.55
CA ALA A 215 19.90 4.73 -15.34
C ALA A 215 20.80 4.13 -14.25
N ARG A 216 21.85 3.39 -14.65
CA ARG A 216 22.82 2.82 -13.72
C ARG A 216 23.69 3.90 -13.07
N LEU A 217 24.12 4.90 -13.82
CA LEU A 217 24.87 6.05 -13.30
C LEU A 217 24.05 6.83 -12.28
N GLU A 218 22.80 7.17 -12.62
CA GLU A 218 21.88 7.86 -11.72
C GLU A 218 21.66 7.07 -10.42
N SER A 219 21.58 5.73 -10.51
CA SER A 219 21.42 4.86 -9.33
C SER A 219 22.64 4.90 -8.40
N PHE A 220 23.86 4.97 -8.93
CA PHE A 220 25.08 5.10 -8.11
C PHE A 220 25.17 6.46 -7.42
N GLU A 221 24.86 7.53 -8.14
CA GLU A 221 24.84 8.88 -7.59
C GLU A 221 23.77 9.04 -6.50
N LEU A 222 22.58 8.48 -6.71
CA LEU A 222 21.52 8.46 -5.71
C LEU A 222 21.98 7.68 -4.47
N ALA A 223 22.53 6.47 -4.64
CA ALA A 223 23.01 5.64 -3.54
C ALA A 223 24.09 6.37 -2.69
N TYR A 224 24.98 7.13 -3.33
CA TYR A 224 25.97 7.94 -2.63
C TYR A 224 25.31 9.04 -1.78
N ARG A 225 24.40 9.82 -2.37
CA ARG A 225 23.68 10.89 -1.65
C ARG A 225 22.81 10.35 -0.52
N MET A 226 22.23 9.18 -0.70
CA MET A 226 21.42 8.50 0.32
C MET A 226 22.20 8.10 1.57
N GLN A 227 23.53 7.93 1.48
CA GLN A 227 24.36 7.55 2.64
C GLN A 227 24.25 8.53 3.80
N THR A 228 24.01 9.80 3.51
CA THR A 228 23.79 10.85 4.53
C THR A 228 22.29 11.11 4.75
N ALA A 229 21.53 11.27 3.67
CA ALA A 229 20.14 11.72 3.75
C ALA A 229 19.17 10.65 4.29
N ALA A 230 19.39 9.36 3.96
CA ALA A 230 18.47 8.31 4.40
C ALA A 230 18.56 8.02 5.91
N PRO A 231 19.74 7.91 6.54
CA PRO A 231 19.83 7.77 8.00
C PRO A 231 19.12 8.91 8.74
N GLU A 232 19.31 10.17 8.32
CA GLU A 232 18.62 11.32 8.91
C GLU A 232 17.10 11.24 8.75
N ALA A 233 16.61 10.91 7.56
CA ALA A 233 15.18 10.76 7.31
C ALA A 233 14.54 9.64 8.17
N MET A 234 15.29 8.57 8.44
CA MET A 234 14.84 7.41 9.21
C MET A 234 15.10 7.53 10.72
N ASP A 235 15.82 8.56 11.18
CA ASP A 235 16.08 8.78 12.61
C ASP A 235 14.81 9.27 13.33
N ILE A 236 13.95 8.33 13.69
CA ILE A 236 12.75 8.61 14.48
C ILE A 236 13.05 8.94 15.93
N GLY A 237 14.27 8.71 16.41
CA GLY A 237 14.74 9.11 17.73
C GLY A 237 14.83 10.64 17.90
N SER A 238 14.94 11.38 16.80
CA SER A 238 14.91 12.86 16.78
C SER A 238 13.51 13.46 16.97
N GLU A 239 12.46 12.65 16.92
CA GLU A 239 11.08 13.09 17.19
C GLU A 239 10.83 13.23 18.69
N THR A 240 9.92 14.13 19.06
CA THR A 240 9.56 14.34 20.48
C THR A 240 8.94 13.08 21.09
N ASP A 241 9.07 12.92 22.41
CA ASP A 241 8.42 11.84 23.15
C ASP A 241 6.91 11.82 22.91
N THR A 242 6.29 13.00 22.82
CA THR A 242 4.85 13.14 22.54
C THR A 242 4.51 12.54 21.19
N THR A 243 5.28 12.84 20.14
CA THR A 243 5.10 12.26 18.81
C THR A 243 5.29 10.75 18.84
N GLN A 244 6.37 10.27 19.47
CA GLN A 244 6.64 8.83 19.57
C GLN A 244 5.52 8.06 20.28
N LYS A 245 4.99 8.61 21.38
CA LYS A 245 3.84 8.04 22.12
C LYS A 245 2.54 8.09 21.33
N LEU A 246 2.30 9.18 20.58
CA LEU A 246 1.13 9.30 19.71
C LEU A 246 1.06 8.11 18.73
N TYR A 247 2.18 7.77 18.08
CA TYR A 247 2.26 6.63 17.19
C TYR A 247 2.25 5.26 17.91
N GLY A 248 2.51 5.21 19.21
CA GLY A 248 2.59 3.98 20.01
C GLY A 248 3.90 3.21 19.80
N ILE A 249 5.02 3.93 19.61
CA ILE A 249 6.36 3.32 19.45
C ILE A 249 6.82 2.60 20.72
N ASP A 250 6.33 3.05 21.87
CA ASP A 250 6.59 2.48 23.21
C ASP A 250 5.84 1.17 23.50
N LYS A 251 4.90 0.77 22.64
CA LYS A 251 4.09 -0.44 22.82
C LYS A 251 4.56 -1.58 21.91
N LYS A 252 4.77 -2.75 22.49
CA LYS A 252 5.25 -3.93 21.77
C LYS A 252 4.40 -4.30 20.58
N GLU A 253 3.08 -4.19 20.68
CA GLU A 253 2.12 -4.59 19.65
C GLU A 253 2.15 -3.67 18.43
N THR A 254 2.30 -2.37 18.63
CA THR A 254 2.25 -1.33 17.60
C THR A 254 3.62 -0.95 17.06
N GLN A 255 4.70 -1.15 17.83
CA GLN A 255 6.03 -0.61 17.59
C GLN A 255 6.53 -0.73 16.14
N LEU A 256 6.31 -1.88 15.51
CA LEU A 256 6.80 -2.11 14.14
C LEU A 256 6.08 -1.20 13.13
N VAL A 257 4.74 -1.21 13.15
CA VAL A 257 3.94 -0.39 12.23
C VAL A 257 4.03 1.09 12.60
N ALA A 258 4.14 1.41 13.89
CA ALA A 258 4.37 2.78 14.37
C ALA A 258 5.65 3.39 13.79
N ARG A 259 6.76 2.64 13.82
CA ARG A 259 8.02 3.04 13.18
C ARG A 259 7.86 3.24 11.67
N GLN A 260 7.16 2.32 10.98
CA GLN A 260 6.89 2.45 9.55
C GLN A 260 6.05 3.70 9.23
N CYS A 261 4.95 3.93 9.96
CA CYS A 261 4.07 5.09 9.77
C CYS A 261 4.81 6.42 10.03
N LEU A 262 5.57 6.50 11.13
CA LEU A 262 6.35 7.70 11.44
C LEU A 262 7.45 7.95 10.41
N THR A 263 8.14 6.89 9.96
CA THR A 263 9.13 7.00 8.88
C THR A 263 8.48 7.43 7.57
N ALA A 264 7.29 6.90 7.23
CA ALA A 264 6.54 7.30 6.04
C ALA A 264 6.21 8.80 6.04
N ARG A 265 5.72 9.35 7.17
CA ARG A 265 5.49 10.78 7.34
C ARG A 265 6.78 11.58 7.11
N ARG A 266 7.89 11.18 7.72
CA ARG A 266 9.19 11.86 7.58
C ARG A 266 9.72 11.82 6.13
N LEU A 267 9.49 10.73 5.43
CA LEU A 267 9.88 10.58 4.03
C LEU A 267 9.07 11.49 3.10
N VAL A 268 7.74 11.55 3.24
CA VAL A 268 6.91 12.44 2.40
C VAL A 268 7.16 13.91 2.72
N GLU A 269 7.39 14.27 3.99
CA GLU A 269 7.80 15.60 4.43
C GLU A 269 9.10 16.06 3.75
N ARG A 270 9.98 15.12 3.38
CA ARG A 270 11.25 15.34 2.67
C ARG A 270 11.16 15.13 1.16
N GLY A 271 9.96 15.03 0.59
CA GLY A 271 9.75 14.98 -0.85
C GLY A 271 9.86 13.57 -1.48
N VAL A 272 9.81 12.49 -0.69
CA VAL A 272 9.64 11.14 -1.25
C VAL A 272 8.23 10.99 -1.79
N ARG A 273 8.11 10.66 -3.07
CA ARG A 273 6.82 10.72 -3.78
C ARG A 273 5.91 9.53 -3.51
N PHE A 274 6.46 8.34 -3.37
CA PHE A 274 5.66 7.14 -3.15
C PHE A 274 6.26 6.30 -2.03
N VAL A 275 5.51 6.12 -0.95
CA VAL A 275 5.89 5.28 0.19
C VAL A 275 4.85 4.20 0.36
N GLN A 276 5.24 2.94 0.19
CA GLN A 276 4.37 1.79 0.43
C GLN A 276 4.86 1.02 1.64
N LEU A 277 4.01 0.81 2.62
CA LEU A 277 4.33 -0.03 3.75
C LEU A 277 3.45 -1.29 3.77
N TYR A 278 4.09 -2.43 3.99
CA TYR A 278 3.42 -3.70 4.24
C TYR A 278 3.37 -3.90 5.75
N ALA A 279 2.17 -3.74 6.30
CA ALA A 279 1.96 -3.87 7.75
C ALA A 279 2.18 -5.32 8.19
N ALA A 280 2.99 -5.50 9.23
CA ALA A 280 3.27 -6.81 9.81
C ALA A 280 2.98 -6.79 11.31
N THR A 281 2.53 -7.90 11.87
CA THR A 281 2.32 -8.05 13.30
C THR A 281 3.59 -8.52 14.02
N ASN A 282 3.75 -8.16 15.27
CA ASN A 282 4.84 -8.63 16.14
C ASN A 282 4.61 -10.05 16.72
N GLY A 283 3.78 -10.87 16.11
CA GLY A 283 3.58 -12.27 16.45
C GLY A 283 2.12 -12.72 16.40
N GLY A 284 1.96 -14.02 16.15
CA GLY A 284 0.88 -14.90 16.53
C GLY A 284 -0.57 -14.53 16.20
N ALA A 285 -0.82 -13.87 15.09
CA ALA A 285 -2.20 -13.51 14.72
C ALA A 285 -3.01 -14.68 14.11
N GLY A 286 -2.50 -15.91 14.13
CA GLY A 286 -3.12 -17.03 13.41
C GLY A 286 -2.92 -17.02 11.91
N GLY A 287 -2.50 -15.87 11.33
CA GLY A 287 -1.97 -15.76 9.98
C GLY A 287 -0.47 -16.05 9.96
N VAL A 288 0.06 -16.49 8.83
CA VAL A 288 1.49 -16.65 8.64
C VAL A 288 2.13 -15.25 8.59
N GLY A 289 3.35 -15.08 9.10
CA GLY A 289 3.96 -13.77 9.31
C GLY A 289 4.03 -12.84 8.09
N ASP A 290 3.98 -13.39 6.86
CA ASP A 290 3.97 -12.66 5.59
C ASP A 290 2.54 -12.24 5.12
N VAL A 291 1.49 -12.79 5.76
CA VAL A 291 0.06 -12.48 5.52
C VAL A 291 -0.70 -12.36 6.85
N PRO A 292 -0.42 -11.35 7.68
CA PRO A 292 -0.93 -11.28 9.06
C PRO A 292 -2.46 -11.19 9.18
N TRP A 293 -3.16 -10.73 8.14
CA TRP A 293 -4.62 -10.64 8.10
C TRP A 293 -5.31 -11.92 7.60
N ASP A 294 -4.55 -12.99 7.32
CA ASP A 294 -5.06 -14.24 6.76
C ASP A 294 -5.77 -15.10 7.83
N GLY A 295 -7.04 -14.82 8.06
CA GLY A 295 -7.85 -15.33 9.18
C GLY A 295 -8.62 -16.61 8.92
N HIS A 296 -7.98 -17.68 8.45
CA HIS A 296 -8.62 -18.96 8.12
C HIS A 296 -9.14 -19.76 9.34
N GLY A 297 -8.51 -19.67 10.49
CA GLY A 297 -8.86 -20.46 11.67
C GLY A 297 -9.90 -19.81 12.57
N ASP A 298 -9.62 -18.61 13.05
CA ASP A 298 -10.50 -17.79 13.89
C ASP A 298 -10.34 -16.33 13.51
N ILE A 299 -11.34 -15.79 12.82
CA ILE A 299 -11.32 -14.41 12.29
C ILE A 299 -11.30 -13.39 13.44
N GLY A 300 -11.98 -13.72 14.55
CA GLY A 300 -12.05 -12.82 15.72
C GLY A 300 -10.72 -12.66 16.41
N VAL A 301 -9.98 -13.74 16.61
CA VAL A 301 -8.62 -13.70 17.18
C VAL A 301 -7.65 -13.02 16.23
N ASN A 302 -7.64 -13.45 14.95
CA ASN A 302 -6.74 -12.92 13.94
C ASN A 302 -6.89 -11.41 13.77
N HIS A 303 -8.10 -10.93 13.50
CA HIS A 303 -8.35 -9.51 13.20
C HIS A 303 -8.17 -8.62 14.43
N ARG A 304 -8.45 -9.09 15.65
CA ARG A 304 -8.17 -8.33 16.87
C ARG A 304 -6.67 -8.07 17.06
N ILE A 305 -5.83 -9.07 16.80
CA ILE A 305 -4.37 -8.93 16.91
C ILE A 305 -3.83 -8.04 15.79
N ALA A 306 -4.28 -8.26 14.55
CA ALA A 306 -3.84 -7.49 13.40
C ALA A 306 -4.26 -6.01 13.52
N ALA A 307 -5.52 -5.75 13.88
CA ALA A 307 -6.03 -4.39 14.10
C ALA A 307 -5.27 -3.68 15.22
N LYS A 308 -5.02 -4.35 16.35
CA LYS A 308 -4.25 -3.77 17.45
C LYS A 308 -2.86 -3.27 17.03
N SER A 309 -2.24 -3.93 16.04
CA SER A 309 -0.91 -3.53 15.56
C SER A 309 -0.93 -2.30 14.65
N VAL A 310 -2.06 -2.01 13.98
CA VAL A 310 -2.13 -0.97 12.95
C VAL A 310 -3.00 0.24 13.34
N ASP A 311 -4.00 0.07 14.18
CA ASP A 311 -5.02 1.09 14.45
C ASP A 311 -4.43 2.39 15.02
N GLN A 312 -3.69 2.32 16.13
CA GLN A 312 -3.06 3.50 16.73
C GLN A 312 -2.03 4.14 15.80
N PRO A 313 -1.09 3.39 15.17
CA PRO A 313 -0.13 3.97 14.24
C PRO A 313 -0.76 4.69 13.05
N ILE A 314 -1.82 4.13 12.47
CA ILE A 314 -2.51 4.73 11.32
C ILE A 314 -3.33 5.94 11.75
N GLY A 315 -4.06 5.86 12.86
CA GLY A 315 -4.76 7.02 13.41
C GLY A 315 -3.80 8.16 13.75
N ALA A 316 -2.63 7.85 14.32
CA ALA A 316 -1.58 8.83 14.57
C ALA A 316 -1.01 9.44 13.29
N LEU A 317 -0.79 8.63 12.25
CA LEU A 317 -0.33 9.12 10.94
C LEU A 317 -1.33 10.13 10.36
N MET A 318 -2.62 9.81 10.39
CA MET A 318 -3.67 10.72 9.90
C MET A 318 -3.68 12.03 10.68
N ALA A 319 -3.62 11.96 12.02
CA ALA A 319 -3.59 13.13 12.88
C ALA A 319 -2.33 14.00 12.66
N ASP A 320 -1.16 13.38 12.54
CA ASP A 320 0.12 14.09 12.38
C ASP A 320 0.23 14.73 10.97
N LEU A 321 -0.19 14.02 9.91
CA LEU A 321 -0.27 14.60 8.56
C LEU A 321 -1.21 15.80 8.52
N LYS A 322 -2.38 15.72 9.16
CA LYS A 322 -3.35 16.81 9.24
C LYS A 322 -2.80 18.00 10.03
N ALA A 323 -2.23 17.76 11.19
CA ALA A 323 -1.66 18.81 12.05
C ALA A 323 -0.49 19.57 11.38
N ARG A 324 0.24 18.92 10.49
CA ARG A 324 1.36 19.52 9.73
C ARG A 324 0.95 20.12 8.39
N GLY A 325 -0.32 20.07 7.99
CA GLY A 325 -0.78 20.46 6.66
C GLY A 325 -0.30 19.53 5.53
N LEU A 326 0.29 18.40 5.86
CA LEU A 326 0.81 17.43 4.87
C LEU A 326 -0.31 16.60 4.25
N LEU A 327 -1.45 16.45 4.94
CA LEU A 327 -2.59 15.69 4.43
C LEU A 327 -3.19 16.34 3.16
N GLU A 328 -3.09 17.65 3.03
CA GLU A 328 -3.54 18.41 1.85
C GLU A 328 -2.76 18.10 0.58
N SER A 329 -1.55 17.53 0.71
CA SER A 329 -0.67 17.20 -0.41
C SER A 329 -0.26 15.72 -0.47
N THR A 330 -0.76 14.91 0.47
CA THR A 330 -0.45 13.46 0.57
C THR A 330 -1.72 12.65 0.43
N LEU A 331 -1.75 11.73 -0.55
CA LEU A 331 -2.79 10.71 -0.67
C LEU A 331 -2.43 9.54 0.25
N VAL A 332 -3.32 9.20 1.17
CA VAL A 332 -3.21 8.00 2.02
C VAL A 332 -4.17 6.94 1.53
N ILE A 333 -3.69 5.71 1.34
CA ILE A 333 -4.48 4.58 0.83
C ILE A 333 -4.36 3.42 1.83
N TRP A 334 -5.45 2.76 2.16
CA TRP A 334 -5.50 1.59 3.02
C TRP A 334 -6.28 0.46 2.37
N GLY A 335 -5.77 -0.76 2.47
CA GLY A 335 -6.46 -1.97 2.04
C GLY A 335 -5.52 -3.14 1.82
N GLY A 336 -6.10 -4.28 1.45
CA GLY A 336 -5.40 -5.50 1.12
C GLY A 336 -5.66 -5.94 -0.33
N GLU A 337 -5.32 -7.19 -0.64
CA GLU A 337 -5.36 -7.71 -2.00
C GLU A 337 -6.72 -8.28 -2.43
N PHE A 338 -7.60 -8.63 -1.49
CA PHE A 338 -8.99 -9.08 -1.69
C PHE A 338 -9.76 -9.02 -0.35
N GLY A 339 -10.95 -9.58 -0.27
CA GLY A 339 -11.77 -9.67 0.95
C GLY A 339 -11.85 -11.08 1.51
N ARG A 340 -12.85 -11.29 2.39
CA ARG A 340 -13.11 -12.59 3.04
C ARG A 340 -14.54 -13.04 2.80
N THR A 341 -14.74 -14.37 2.80
CA THR A 341 -16.08 -14.96 2.59
C THR A 341 -17.03 -14.60 3.72
N SER A 342 -18.30 -14.47 3.38
CA SER A 342 -19.38 -14.21 4.34
C SER A 342 -19.82 -15.48 5.08
N ASP A 343 -19.48 -16.64 4.53
CA ASP A 343 -19.65 -17.95 5.16
C ASP A 343 -18.34 -18.39 5.85
N SER A 344 -18.49 -19.33 6.79
CA SER A 344 -17.34 -19.77 7.60
C SER A 344 -16.46 -20.77 6.86
N GLN A 345 -15.17 -20.64 7.05
CA GLN A 345 -14.22 -21.74 6.90
C GLN A 345 -14.04 -22.40 8.27
N GLY A 346 -14.25 -23.72 8.33
CA GLY A 346 -14.42 -24.37 9.62
C GLY A 346 -15.58 -23.77 10.41
N SER A 347 -15.37 -23.42 11.68
CA SER A 347 -16.42 -22.86 12.55
C SER A 347 -16.30 -21.34 12.77
N LYS A 348 -15.12 -20.76 12.65
CA LYS A 348 -14.83 -19.36 13.05
C LYS A 348 -13.93 -18.60 12.09
N GLY A 349 -13.37 -19.25 11.08
CA GLY A 349 -12.52 -18.63 10.07
C GLY A 349 -13.33 -18.15 8.88
N ARG A 350 -12.66 -17.36 8.02
CA ARG A 350 -13.16 -16.97 6.71
C ARG A 350 -12.13 -17.28 5.64
N ASP A 351 -12.59 -17.78 4.51
CA ASP A 351 -11.76 -18.00 3.33
C ASP A 351 -11.59 -16.72 2.50
N HIS A 352 -10.82 -16.79 1.44
CA HIS A 352 -10.57 -15.69 0.52
C HIS A 352 -11.82 -15.34 -0.29
N ASN A 353 -12.06 -14.06 -0.51
CA ASN A 353 -13.13 -13.56 -1.36
C ASN A 353 -12.66 -12.43 -2.29
N PRO A 354 -12.36 -12.73 -3.56
CA PRO A 354 -11.94 -11.69 -4.50
C PRO A 354 -13.12 -10.84 -5.01
N ASN A 355 -14.37 -11.27 -4.82
CA ASN A 355 -15.55 -10.66 -5.42
C ASN A 355 -16.01 -9.37 -4.72
N SER A 356 -15.58 -9.15 -3.47
CA SER A 356 -15.84 -7.91 -2.73
C SER A 356 -14.83 -7.69 -1.63
N PHE A 357 -14.31 -6.46 -1.54
CA PHE A 357 -13.52 -5.99 -0.41
C PHE A 357 -13.64 -4.48 -0.27
N THR A 358 -13.24 -3.97 0.89
CA THR A 358 -13.29 -2.55 1.20
C THR A 358 -11.88 -1.96 1.21
N MET A 359 -11.73 -0.83 0.53
CA MET A 359 -10.57 0.05 0.68
C MET A 359 -11.02 1.43 1.14
N TRP A 360 -10.11 2.22 1.68
CA TRP A 360 -10.34 3.63 1.84
C TRP A 360 -9.15 4.46 1.37
N MET A 361 -9.46 5.69 0.96
CA MET A 361 -8.49 6.71 0.58
C MET A 361 -8.77 7.99 1.37
N ALA A 362 -7.72 8.76 1.67
CA ALA A 362 -7.85 10.02 2.40
C ALA A 362 -6.79 11.03 1.96
N GLY A 363 -7.01 12.30 2.26
CA GLY A 363 -6.07 13.38 2.01
C GLY A 363 -6.18 13.99 0.62
N ALA A 364 -5.06 14.36 0.05
CA ALA A 364 -4.99 15.16 -1.17
C ALA A 364 -5.84 14.64 -2.32
N GLY A 365 -6.77 15.48 -2.79
CA GLY A 365 -7.64 15.16 -3.92
C GLY A 365 -8.80 14.23 -3.59
N ILE A 366 -8.94 13.80 -2.34
CA ILE A 366 -10.04 12.93 -1.89
C ILE A 366 -11.12 13.76 -1.18
N LYS A 367 -12.36 13.49 -1.51
CA LYS A 367 -13.54 14.03 -0.82
C LYS A 367 -13.81 13.17 0.42
N GLY A 368 -13.49 13.70 1.59
CA GLY A 368 -13.70 13.02 2.87
C GLY A 368 -15.19 12.77 3.17
N GLY A 369 -15.47 11.74 3.98
CA GLY A 369 -16.82 11.33 4.39
C GLY A 369 -17.63 10.59 3.31
N VAL A 370 -17.05 10.33 2.12
CA VAL A 370 -17.75 9.64 1.04
C VAL A 370 -17.79 8.14 1.29
N GLN A 371 -18.94 7.55 1.03
CA GLN A 371 -19.17 6.11 1.00
C GLN A 371 -19.58 5.74 -0.43
N TYR A 372 -18.69 5.01 -1.15
CA TYR A 372 -18.83 4.73 -2.57
C TYR A 372 -19.00 3.24 -2.86
N GLY A 373 -19.98 2.94 -3.72
CA GLY A 373 -20.33 1.59 -4.11
C GLY A 373 -20.94 0.77 -2.99
N ALA A 374 -21.35 -0.43 -3.30
CA ALA A 374 -21.89 -1.36 -2.31
C ALA A 374 -21.57 -2.82 -2.65
N SER A 375 -21.37 -3.63 -1.63
CA SER A 375 -21.48 -5.08 -1.69
C SER A 375 -22.93 -5.51 -1.42
N ASP A 376 -23.26 -6.76 -1.72
CA ASP A 376 -24.58 -7.35 -1.46
C ASP A 376 -24.91 -7.39 0.05
N GLU A 377 -26.11 -7.84 0.38
CA GLU A 377 -26.61 -7.88 1.77
C GLU A 377 -25.78 -8.73 2.74
N PHE A 378 -24.90 -9.58 2.20
CA PHE A 378 -23.95 -10.42 2.96
C PHE A 378 -22.50 -9.94 2.85
N GLY A 379 -22.19 -8.95 2.00
CA GLY A 379 -20.81 -8.54 1.73
C GLY A 379 -20.03 -9.54 0.87
N TYR A 380 -20.73 -10.40 0.13
CA TYR A 380 -20.15 -11.48 -0.65
C TYR A 380 -19.71 -11.05 -2.05
N LYS A 381 -20.48 -10.17 -2.71
CA LYS A 381 -20.18 -9.65 -4.05
C LYS A 381 -20.35 -8.13 -4.09
N ALA A 382 -19.47 -7.46 -4.79
CA ALA A 382 -19.67 -6.08 -5.18
C ALA A 382 -20.83 -5.99 -6.19
N VAL A 383 -21.86 -5.20 -5.90
CA VAL A 383 -23.09 -5.13 -6.71
C VAL A 383 -23.38 -3.74 -7.26
N GLU A 384 -22.91 -2.69 -6.60
CA GLU A 384 -23.13 -1.30 -7.01
C GLU A 384 -21.78 -0.60 -7.23
N ASN A 385 -21.65 0.14 -8.32
CA ASN A 385 -20.44 0.91 -8.66
C ASN A 385 -19.16 0.11 -8.44
N ARG A 386 -19.07 -1.05 -9.08
CA ARG A 386 -17.96 -2.00 -8.90
C ARG A 386 -16.63 -1.39 -9.33
N VAL A 387 -15.62 -1.51 -8.46
CA VAL A 387 -14.29 -0.94 -8.63
C VAL A 387 -13.25 -2.05 -8.78
N GLY A 388 -12.67 -2.16 -9.97
CA GLY A 388 -11.53 -3.04 -10.21
C GLY A 388 -10.21 -2.40 -9.80
N VAL A 389 -9.17 -3.20 -9.67
CA VAL A 389 -7.83 -2.71 -9.29
C VAL A 389 -7.31 -1.66 -10.28
N ASN A 390 -7.60 -1.81 -11.58
CA ASN A 390 -7.16 -0.84 -12.58
C ASN A 390 -7.89 0.51 -12.45
N ASP A 391 -9.12 0.53 -11.91
CA ASP A 391 -9.85 1.77 -11.62
C ASP A 391 -9.23 2.53 -10.43
N LEU A 392 -8.79 1.79 -9.40
CA LEU A 392 -8.01 2.38 -8.30
C LEU A 392 -6.72 3.00 -8.83
N HIS A 393 -5.99 2.30 -9.70
CA HIS A 393 -4.76 2.81 -10.30
C HIS A 393 -5.00 4.05 -11.17
N ALA A 394 -6.05 4.06 -12.01
CA ALA A 394 -6.42 5.21 -12.81
C ALA A 394 -6.72 6.44 -11.93
N THR A 395 -7.44 6.20 -10.82
CA THR A 395 -7.81 7.25 -9.85
C THR A 395 -6.58 7.80 -9.11
N ILE A 396 -5.67 6.92 -8.64
CA ILE A 396 -4.40 7.33 -8.00
C ILE A 396 -3.57 8.18 -8.97
N LEU A 397 -3.40 7.73 -10.23
CA LEU A 397 -2.65 8.48 -11.23
C LEU A 397 -3.29 9.84 -11.53
N LYS A 398 -4.63 9.92 -11.62
CA LYS A 398 -5.37 11.17 -11.82
C LYS A 398 -5.10 12.16 -10.70
N ILE A 399 -5.14 11.74 -9.44
CA ILE A 399 -4.85 12.57 -8.25
C ILE A 399 -3.42 13.11 -8.31
N LEU A 400 -2.47 12.31 -8.80
CA LEU A 400 -1.06 12.70 -8.99
C LEU A 400 -0.83 13.57 -10.25
N GLY A 401 -1.87 13.93 -10.99
CA GLY A 401 -1.77 14.73 -12.21
C GLY A 401 -1.32 13.95 -13.43
N ILE A 402 -1.41 12.62 -13.40
CA ILE A 402 -1.02 11.74 -14.50
C ILE A 402 -2.27 11.23 -15.23
N ASP A 403 -2.27 11.39 -16.54
CA ASP A 403 -3.19 10.69 -17.43
C ASP A 403 -2.72 9.24 -17.59
N HIS A 404 -3.51 8.30 -17.10
CA HIS A 404 -3.14 6.88 -17.09
C HIS A 404 -3.10 6.25 -18.48
N GLU A 405 -3.71 6.89 -19.49
CA GLU A 405 -3.68 6.44 -20.87
C GLU A 405 -2.48 6.99 -21.62
N ARG A 406 -2.03 8.21 -21.30
CA ARG A 406 -0.90 8.89 -21.93
C ARG A 406 0.45 8.49 -21.36
N LEU A 407 0.49 8.04 -20.09
CA LEU A 407 1.74 7.56 -19.48
C LEU A 407 2.04 6.15 -19.96
N THR A 408 2.83 6.04 -21.03
CA THR A 408 3.22 4.78 -21.64
C THR A 408 4.73 4.56 -21.59
N TYR A 409 5.12 3.31 -21.72
CA TYR A 409 6.51 2.86 -21.93
C TYR A 409 6.54 1.81 -23.02
N ARG A 410 7.40 2.05 -24.05
CA ARG A 410 7.57 1.13 -25.18
C ARG A 410 8.50 -0.02 -24.79
N PHE A 411 7.98 -1.23 -24.85
CA PHE A 411 8.75 -2.44 -24.55
C PHE A 411 8.35 -3.57 -25.54
N ASN A 412 9.35 -4.24 -26.13
CA ASN A 412 9.13 -5.33 -27.09
C ASN A 412 8.05 -5.01 -28.17
N GLY A 413 8.11 -3.80 -28.74
CA GLY A 413 7.21 -3.42 -29.83
C GLY A 413 5.82 -2.94 -29.44
N ARG A 414 5.45 -2.99 -28.12
CA ARG A 414 4.15 -2.53 -27.60
C ARG A 414 4.34 -1.34 -26.64
N ASP A 415 3.39 -0.41 -26.66
CA ASP A 415 3.27 0.64 -25.65
C ASP A 415 2.45 0.10 -24.48
N TYR A 416 3.09 0.03 -23.30
CA TYR A 416 2.46 -0.44 -22.06
C TYR A 416 2.09 0.74 -21.17
N ARG A 417 1.02 0.61 -20.44
CA ARG A 417 0.59 1.51 -19.36
C ARG A 417 0.22 0.71 -18.11
N LEU A 418 0.19 1.34 -16.93
CA LEU A 418 -0.13 0.67 -15.66
C LEU A 418 -1.50 -0.03 -15.71
N THR A 419 -2.50 0.65 -16.25
CA THR A 419 -3.89 0.18 -16.32
C THR A 419 -4.17 -0.79 -17.47
N ASP A 420 -3.16 -1.13 -18.27
CA ASP A 420 -3.25 -1.96 -19.49
C ASP A 420 -4.37 -1.44 -20.43
N VAL A 421 -5.42 -2.22 -20.67
CA VAL A 421 -6.56 -1.85 -21.53
C VAL A 421 -7.80 -1.40 -20.74
N ALA A 422 -7.69 -1.30 -19.41
CA ALA A 422 -8.78 -1.00 -18.50
C ALA A 422 -8.50 0.28 -17.68
N GLY A 423 -9.30 0.52 -16.65
CA GLY A 423 -9.15 1.60 -15.69
C GLY A 423 -10.06 2.78 -15.99
N ASN A 424 -10.98 3.02 -15.07
CA ASN A 424 -11.85 4.20 -15.04
C ASN A 424 -11.53 5.01 -13.79
N VAL A 425 -11.37 6.31 -13.94
CA VAL A 425 -11.27 7.20 -12.78
C VAL A 425 -12.61 7.21 -12.04
N ILE A 426 -12.58 7.25 -10.71
CA ILE A 426 -13.76 7.31 -9.84
C ILE A 426 -13.97 8.77 -9.42
N PRO A 427 -14.74 9.57 -10.19
CA PRO A 427 -14.86 11.01 -9.93
C PRO A 427 -15.61 11.32 -8.64
N GLU A 428 -16.48 10.42 -8.17
CA GLU A 428 -17.35 10.64 -7.01
C GLU A 428 -16.56 10.73 -5.69
N ILE A 429 -15.38 10.13 -5.62
CA ILE A 429 -14.49 10.23 -4.44
C ILE A 429 -13.48 11.38 -4.55
N LEU A 430 -13.46 12.12 -5.67
CA LEU A 430 -12.52 13.21 -5.90
C LEU A 430 -13.07 14.56 -5.41
N ALA A 431 -12.17 15.38 -4.81
CA ALA A 431 -12.46 16.74 -4.34
C ALA A 431 -12.20 17.80 -5.42
#